data_7985f167b0a66c07bcc20e5f1b55b616
#
_entry.id   7985f167b0a66c07bcc20e5f1b55b616
#
_cell.length_a   1.000
_cell.length_b   1.000
_cell.length_c   1.000
_cell.angle_alpha   90.00
_cell.angle_beta   90.00
_cell.angle_gamma   90.00
#
_symmetry.space_group_name_H-M   'P 1'
#
loop_
_entity.id
_entity.type
_entity.pdbx_description
1 polymer ?
#
loop_
_entity_poly.entity_id
_entity_poly.type
_entity_poly.pdbx_seq_one_letter_code
_entity_poly.pdbx_strand_id
1 'polypeptide(L)'
;MKTLLLFAALLLPAMAGTESAGKTEGSASAPLTIELYSDFQCPGCKGFHERTLSTLIKDYVVTGKAKLVYREFPMPAHQYARTAALYATAAARIGKYADVCNSLFAKQTQWAATGKVDEAACAALAPDVAKKLRALVKDPAVAADVQRDMDRGVAGGVNGTPMLAVTH
;
A
#
# COMPACT_ATOMS: atom_id res chain seq x y z
N MET A 1 2.12 61.07 -0.46
CA MET A 1 1.85 59.90 -1.29
C MET A 1 2.23 58.65 -0.48
N LYS A 2 1.25 57.90 0.04
CA LYS A 2 1.49 56.70 0.84
C LYS A 2 1.34 55.48 -0.08
N THR A 3 2.44 54.79 -0.39
CA THR A 3 2.45 53.59 -1.23
C THR A 3 2.01 52.39 -0.40
N LEU A 4 0.83 51.86 -0.68
CA LEU A 4 0.28 50.68 -0.04
C LEU A 4 0.85 49.43 -0.73
N LEU A 5 1.78 48.72 -0.06
CA LEU A 5 2.29 47.42 -0.53
C LEU A 5 1.24 46.36 -0.21
N LEU A 6 0.56 45.83 -1.23
CA LEU A 6 -0.28 44.65 -1.13
C LEU A 6 0.63 43.40 -1.05
N PHE A 7 0.69 42.76 0.12
CA PHE A 7 1.25 41.44 0.26
C PHE A 7 0.21 40.42 -0.25
N ALA A 8 0.43 39.87 -1.43
CA ALA A 8 -0.32 38.72 -1.92
C ALA A 8 0.18 37.47 -1.19
N ALA A 9 -0.60 36.97 -0.24
CA ALA A 9 -0.36 35.68 0.39
C ALA A 9 -0.62 34.58 -0.66
N LEU A 10 0.44 33.93 -1.14
CA LEU A 10 0.37 32.76 -1.98
C LEU A 10 -0.07 31.57 -1.12
N LEU A 11 -1.37 31.26 -1.16
CA LEU A 11 -1.91 30.02 -0.59
C LEU A 11 -1.40 28.86 -1.44
N LEU A 12 -0.33 28.20 -0.96
CA LEU A 12 0.09 26.89 -1.49
C LEU A 12 -1.03 25.90 -1.19
N PRO A 13 -1.58 25.20 -2.21
CA PRO A 13 -2.51 24.13 -1.93
C PRO A 13 -1.80 23.05 -1.11
N ALA A 14 -2.35 22.71 0.05
CA ALA A 14 -1.93 21.56 0.81
C ALA A 14 -2.02 20.36 -0.14
N MET A 15 -0.87 19.75 -0.45
CA MET A 15 -0.81 18.49 -1.15
C MET A 15 -1.42 17.41 -0.23
N ALA A 16 -2.74 17.31 -0.23
CA ALA A 16 -3.42 16.12 0.26
C ALA A 16 -2.91 14.96 -0.61
N GLY A 17 -2.01 14.16 -0.06
CA GLY A 17 -1.46 13.01 -0.76
C GLY A 17 -2.61 12.14 -1.22
N THR A 18 -2.80 12.05 -2.54
CA THR A 18 -3.83 11.20 -3.14
C THR A 18 -3.57 9.77 -2.71
N GLU A 19 -4.44 9.24 -1.84
CA GLU A 19 -4.42 7.83 -1.47
C GLU A 19 -4.55 7.02 -2.75
N SER A 20 -3.67 6.04 -2.95
CA SER A 20 -3.74 5.18 -4.14
C SER A 20 -5.07 4.44 -4.14
N ALA A 21 -5.90 4.69 -5.14
CA ALA A 21 -7.21 4.06 -5.29
C ALA A 21 -7.09 2.54 -5.16
N GLY A 22 -7.97 1.91 -4.38
CA GLY A 22 -8.01 0.46 -4.18
C GLY A 22 -7.10 -0.08 -3.08
N LYS A 23 -6.40 0.80 -2.32
CA LYS A 23 -5.59 0.42 -1.14
C LYS A 23 -6.16 0.96 0.17
N THR A 24 -7.46 1.18 0.21
CA THR A 24 -8.15 1.72 1.38
C THR A 24 -9.39 0.91 1.67
N GLU A 25 -9.63 0.61 2.96
CA GLU A 25 -10.83 -0.03 3.45
C GLU A 25 -11.48 0.81 4.54
N GLY A 26 -12.83 0.79 4.58
CA GLY A 26 -13.63 1.53 5.56
C GLY A 26 -14.13 2.87 5.06
N SER A 27 -14.79 3.60 5.96
CA SER A 27 -15.39 4.89 5.63
C SER A 27 -14.35 6.00 5.53
N ALA A 28 -14.45 6.84 4.50
CA ALA A 28 -13.64 8.05 4.39
C ALA A 28 -13.88 9.05 5.54
N SER A 29 -15.05 8.97 6.20
CA SER A 29 -15.41 9.80 7.35
C SER A 29 -15.10 9.16 8.71
N ALA A 30 -14.39 8.02 8.74
CA ALA A 30 -13.97 7.40 9.99
C ALA A 30 -13.05 8.35 10.79
N PRO A 31 -13.22 8.45 12.13
CA PRO A 31 -12.45 9.39 12.95
C PRO A 31 -10.95 9.06 13.01
N LEU A 32 -10.59 7.79 12.80
CA LEU A 32 -9.20 7.36 12.82
C LEU A 32 -8.76 6.89 11.43
N THR A 33 -7.51 7.15 11.09
CA THR A 33 -6.83 6.53 9.95
C THR A 33 -5.73 5.63 10.47
N ILE A 34 -5.75 4.36 10.07
CA ILE A 34 -4.69 3.37 10.34
C ILE A 34 -3.93 3.16 9.05
N GLU A 35 -2.67 3.56 8.99
CA GLU A 35 -1.77 3.24 7.88
C GLU A 35 -0.97 1.99 8.24
N LEU A 36 -1.12 0.92 7.45
CA LEU A 36 -0.37 -0.32 7.61
C LEU A 36 0.79 -0.35 6.61
N TYR A 37 2.00 -0.14 7.10
CA TYR A 37 3.23 -0.30 6.32
C TYR A 37 3.65 -1.76 6.32
N SER A 38 3.73 -2.34 5.14
CA SER A 38 3.94 -3.78 4.96
C SER A 38 4.92 -4.09 3.83
N ASP A 39 5.58 -5.23 3.96
CA ASP A 39 6.52 -5.81 3.00
C ASP A 39 6.11 -7.26 2.73
N PHE A 40 5.84 -7.59 1.48
CA PHE A 40 5.38 -8.93 1.09
C PHE A 40 6.41 -10.03 1.32
N GLN A 41 7.71 -9.72 1.40
CA GLN A 41 8.75 -10.70 1.67
C GLN A 41 9.06 -10.84 3.18
N CYS A 42 8.54 -9.95 4.03
CA CYS A 42 8.74 -9.98 5.47
C CYS A 42 7.90 -11.10 6.12
N PRO A 43 8.49 -12.04 6.88
CA PRO A 43 7.74 -13.09 7.57
C PRO A 43 6.79 -12.54 8.65
N GLY A 44 7.18 -11.45 9.32
CA GLY A 44 6.33 -10.74 10.29
C GLY A 44 5.07 -10.18 9.65
N CYS A 45 5.18 -9.62 8.42
CA CYS A 45 4.04 -9.11 7.65
C CYS A 45 3.09 -10.24 7.24
N LYS A 46 3.61 -11.37 6.80
CA LYS A 46 2.80 -12.57 6.57
C LYS A 46 2.02 -12.95 7.82
N GLY A 47 2.72 -13.07 8.94
CA GLY A 47 2.09 -13.43 10.20
C GLY A 47 1.01 -12.43 10.65
N PHE A 48 1.22 -11.13 10.45
CA PHE A 48 0.22 -10.11 10.71
C PHE A 48 -0.99 -10.26 9.78
N HIS A 49 -0.76 -10.43 8.49
CA HIS A 49 -1.81 -10.60 7.48
C HIS A 49 -2.70 -11.81 7.78
N GLU A 50 -2.11 -12.96 8.12
CA GLU A 50 -2.83 -14.21 8.33
C GLU A 50 -3.56 -14.28 9.67
N ARG A 51 -3.07 -13.61 10.72
CA ARG A 51 -3.58 -13.81 12.09
C ARG A 51 -4.22 -12.57 12.73
N THR A 52 -3.83 -11.37 12.30
CA THR A 52 -4.20 -10.13 13.00
C THR A 52 -5.08 -9.21 12.16
N LEU A 53 -4.82 -9.15 10.86
CA LEU A 53 -5.46 -8.18 9.96
C LEU A 53 -6.99 -8.33 9.95
N SER A 54 -7.51 -9.54 9.90
CA SER A 54 -8.96 -9.79 9.91
C SER A 54 -9.65 -9.28 11.18
N THR A 55 -9.00 -9.43 12.34
CA THR A 55 -9.50 -8.91 13.61
C THR A 55 -9.48 -7.38 13.61
N LEU A 56 -8.39 -6.76 13.14
CA LEU A 56 -8.29 -5.31 13.02
C LEU A 56 -9.41 -4.76 12.12
N ILE A 57 -9.62 -5.37 10.95
CA ILE A 57 -10.69 -4.95 10.03
C ILE A 57 -12.06 -5.08 10.71
N LYS A 58 -12.36 -6.23 11.33
CA LYS A 58 -13.63 -6.50 11.99
C LYS A 58 -13.92 -5.50 13.12
N ASP A 59 -12.92 -5.23 13.98
CA ASP A 59 -13.15 -4.51 15.24
C ASP A 59 -13.08 -2.99 15.06
N TYR A 60 -12.40 -2.50 14.03
CA TYR A 60 -12.17 -1.07 13.81
C TYR A 60 -12.70 -0.55 12.48
N VAL A 61 -12.49 -1.28 11.38
CA VAL A 61 -12.85 -0.80 10.04
C VAL A 61 -14.33 -1.01 9.76
N VAL A 62 -14.84 -2.24 9.95
CA VAL A 62 -16.25 -2.57 9.73
C VAL A 62 -17.16 -1.81 10.70
N THR A 63 -16.70 -1.53 11.91
CA THR A 63 -17.43 -0.74 12.92
C THR A 63 -17.39 0.76 12.67
N GLY A 64 -16.70 1.23 11.63
CA GLY A 64 -16.58 2.65 11.28
C GLY A 64 -15.69 3.48 12.21
N LYS A 65 -14.97 2.85 13.14
CA LYS A 65 -14.02 3.53 14.06
C LYS A 65 -12.77 3.99 13.36
N ALA A 66 -12.33 3.28 12.32
CA ALA A 66 -11.13 3.60 11.57
C ALA A 66 -11.29 3.32 10.08
N LYS A 67 -10.52 4.06 9.29
CA LYS A 67 -10.18 3.77 7.91
C LYS A 67 -8.81 3.10 7.90
N LEU A 68 -8.65 2.01 7.15
CA LEU A 68 -7.37 1.34 6.95
C LEU A 68 -6.80 1.70 5.59
N VAL A 69 -5.54 2.12 5.55
CA VAL A 69 -4.79 2.44 4.34
C VAL A 69 -3.57 1.54 4.27
N TYR A 70 -3.45 0.75 3.19
CA TYR A 70 -2.29 -0.09 2.95
C TYR A 70 -1.17 0.72 2.31
N ARG A 71 0.05 0.60 2.85
CA ARG A 71 1.27 1.27 2.39
C ARG A 71 2.34 0.24 2.07
N GLU A 72 2.81 0.27 0.84
CA GLU A 72 3.93 -0.59 0.43
C GLU A 72 5.24 -0.05 1.00
N PHE A 73 5.92 -0.89 1.78
CA PHE A 73 7.21 -0.52 2.37
C PHE A 73 8.23 -1.65 2.19
N PRO A 74 8.64 -1.94 0.94
CA PRO A 74 9.62 -2.96 0.64
C PRO A 74 10.97 -2.62 1.27
N MET A 75 11.43 -3.49 2.19
CA MET A 75 12.70 -3.31 2.91
C MET A 75 13.90 -3.59 2.00
N PRO A 76 14.99 -2.81 2.10
CA PRO A 76 16.18 -2.98 1.25
C PRO A 76 16.82 -4.38 1.33
N ALA A 77 16.68 -5.05 2.48
CA ALA A 77 17.21 -6.40 2.69
C ALA A 77 16.41 -7.49 1.93
N HIS A 78 15.23 -7.17 1.42
CA HIS A 78 14.33 -8.13 0.78
C HIS A 78 14.36 -7.97 -0.74
N GLN A 79 15.16 -8.80 -1.39
CA GLN A 79 15.50 -8.71 -2.83
C GLN A 79 14.28 -8.57 -3.77
N TYR A 80 13.18 -9.26 -3.47
CA TYR A 80 12.01 -9.32 -4.34
C TYR A 80 10.80 -8.51 -3.83
N ALA A 81 10.93 -7.89 -2.65
CA ALA A 81 9.83 -7.17 -2.01
C ALA A 81 9.31 -6.02 -2.87
N ARG A 82 10.20 -5.26 -3.52
CA ARG A 82 9.80 -4.17 -4.41
C ARG A 82 8.99 -4.66 -5.61
N THR A 83 9.37 -5.78 -6.21
CA THR A 83 8.61 -6.40 -7.30
C THR A 83 7.22 -6.82 -6.81
N ALA A 84 7.10 -7.42 -5.65
CA ALA A 84 5.81 -7.81 -5.06
C ALA A 84 4.93 -6.58 -4.79
N ALA A 85 5.49 -5.49 -4.24
CA ALA A 85 4.80 -4.23 -4.03
C ALA A 85 4.26 -3.61 -5.34
N LEU A 86 5.03 -3.69 -6.43
CA LEU A 86 4.58 -3.24 -7.76
C LEU A 86 3.37 -4.04 -8.24
N TYR A 87 3.37 -5.37 -8.09
CA TYR A 87 2.23 -6.22 -8.45
C TYR A 87 0.98 -5.89 -7.63
N ALA A 88 1.12 -5.73 -6.32
CA ALA A 88 0.01 -5.38 -5.43
C ALA A 88 -0.57 -3.99 -5.77
N THR A 89 0.30 -3.00 -5.96
CA THR A 89 -0.11 -1.63 -6.32
C THR A 89 -0.77 -1.59 -7.71
N ALA A 90 -0.26 -2.33 -8.69
CA ALA A 90 -0.91 -2.46 -9.99
C ALA A 90 -2.29 -3.14 -9.89
N ALA A 91 -2.41 -4.16 -9.02
CA ALA A 91 -3.65 -4.86 -8.77
C ALA A 91 -4.72 -3.95 -8.13
N ALA A 92 -4.32 -3.00 -7.30
CA ALA A 92 -5.22 -2.01 -6.71
C ALA A 92 -5.97 -1.21 -7.79
N ARG A 93 -5.31 -0.86 -8.88
CA ARG A 93 -5.89 -0.09 -10.00
C ARG A 93 -6.97 -0.84 -10.78
N ILE A 94 -7.06 -2.15 -10.59
CA ILE A 94 -8.07 -3.01 -11.23
C ILE A 94 -8.97 -3.72 -10.21
N GLY A 95 -8.98 -3.25 -8.94
CA GLY A 95 -9.82 -3.79 -7.89
C GLY A 95 -9.44 -5.22 -7.45
N LYS A 96 -8.16 -5.58 -7.60
CA LYS A 96 -7.62 -6.92 -7.30
C LYS A 96 -6.54 -6.92 -6.22
N TYR A 97 -6.46 -5.84 -5.43
CA TYR A 97 -5.44 -5.69 -4.38
C TYR A 97 -5.46 -6.86 -3.39
N ALA A 98 -6.63 -7.11 -2.79
CA ALA A 98 -6.76 -8.17 -1.78
C ALA A 98 -6.45 -9.57 -2.34
N ASP A 99 -6.91 -9.89 -3.56
CA ASP A 99 -6.65 -11.18 -4.21
C ASP A 99 -5.15 -11.41 -4.38
N VAL A 100 -4.43 -10.37 -4.85
CA VAL A 100 -2.98 -10.43 -5.08
C VAL A 100 -2.21 -10.47 -3.76
N CYS A 101 -2.58 -9.66 -2.76
CA CYS A 101 -1.96 -9.68 -1.44
C CYS A 101 -2.08 -11.07 -0.78
N ASN A 102 -3.29 -11.65 -0.78
CA ASN A 102 -3.53 -12.98 -0.26
C ASN A 102 -2.66 -14.04 -0.95
N SER A 103 -2.57 -13.98 -2.28
CA SER A 103 -1.78 -14.92 -3.07
C SER A 103 -0.26 -14.77 -2.82
N LEU A 104 0.23 -13.52 -2.73
CA LEU A 104 1.63 -13.22 -2.43
C LEU A 104 2.02 -13.75 -1.05
N PHE A 105 1.23 -13.48 0.00
CA PHE A 105 1.54 -13.98 1.34
C PHE A 105 1.39 -15.49 1.46
N ALA A 106 0.36 -16.09 0.87
CA ALA A 106 0.18 -17.54 0.88
C ALA A 106 1.38 -18.28 0.24
N LYS A 107 1.94 -17.72 -0.83
CA LYS A 107 3.07 -18.29 -1.58
C LYS A 107 4.42 -17.70 -1.23
N GLN A 108 4.52 -16.90 -0.15
CA GLN A 108 5.70 -16.11 0.21
C GLN A 108 6.98 -16.96 0.22
N THR A 109 7.00 -18.10 0.90
CA THR A 109 8.19 -18.96 1.01
C THR A 109 8.70 -19.41 -0.36
N GLN A 110 7.80 -19.71 -1.29
CA GLN A 110 8.16 -20.15 -2.63
C GLN A 110 8.80 -19.06 -3.47
N TRP A 111 8.10 -17.91 -3.60
CA TRP A 111 8.62 -16.86 -4.47
C TRP A 111 9.77 -16.07 -3.85
N ALA A 112 9.85 -16.00 -2.51
CA ALA A 112 10.99 -15.38 -1.83
C ALA A 112 12.30 -16.16 -2.07
N ALA A 113 12.23 -17.48 -2.26
CA ALA A 113 13.39 -18.29 -2.58
C ALA A 113 13.73 -18.29 -4.08
N THR A 114 12.75 -18.14 -4.95
CA THR A 114 12.91 -18.35 -6.42
C THR A 114 12.85 -17.10 -7.27
N GLY A 115 12.37 -15.97 -6.71
CA GLY A 115 12.09 -14.74 -7.46
C GLY A 115 10.83 -14.79 -8.34
N LYS A 116 10.04 -15.88 -8.30
CA LYS A 116 8.86 -16.08 -9.15
C LYS A 116 7.65 -15.30 -8.63
N VAL A 117 7.83 -13.99 -8.43
CA VAL A 117 6.78 -13.09 -7.90
C VAL A 117 5.58 -13.01 -8.84
N ASP A 118 5.81 -12.94 -10.17
CA ASP A 118 4.73 -12.90 -11.17
C ASP A 118 3.79 -14.11 -11.06
N GLU A 119 4.35 -15.31 -10.97
CA GLU A 119 3.57 -16.55 -10.83
C GLU A 119 2.72 -16.50 -9.54
N ALA A 120 3.31 -16.04 -8.43
CA ALA A 120 2.62 -15.93 -7.16
C ALA A 120 1.51 -14.86 -7.20
N ALA A 121 1.80 -13.68 -7.71
CA ALA A 121 0.84 -12.58 -7.78
C ALA A 121 -0.37 -12.90 -8.68
N CYS A 122 -0.14 -13.63 -9.77
CA CYS A 122 -1.17 -13.97 -10.75
C CYS A 122 -1.94 -15.26 -10.44
N ALA A 123 -1.51 -16.05 -9.45
CA ALA A 123 -2.01 -17.43 -9.24
C ALA A 123 -3.52 -17.51 -8.93
N ALA A 124 -4.09 -16.49 -8.32
CA ALA A 124 -5.52 -16.43 -7.95
C ALA A 124 -6.38 -15.68 -8.99
N LEU A 125 -5.79 -15.25 -10.11
CA LEU A 125 -6.47 -14.41 -11.10
C LEU A 125 -6.86 -15.20 -12.35
N ALA A 126 -7.98 -14.81 -12.98
CA ALA A 126 -8.33 -15.31 -14.31
C ALA A 126 -7.26 -14.88 -15.34
N PRO A 127 -7.05 -15.65 -16.43
CA PRO A 127 -5.96 -15.43 -17.38
C PRO A 127 -5.93 -14.03 -18.02
N ASP A 128 -7.09 -13.48 -18.34
CA ASP A 128 -7.26 -12.13 -18.91
C ASP A 128 -6.91 -11.04 -17.90
N VAL A 129 -7.30 -11.20 -16.62
CA VAL A 129 -6.96 -10.30 -15.52
C VAL A 129 -5.46 -10.35 -15.22
N ALA A 130 -4.86 -11.55 -15.20
CA ALA A 130 -3.43 -11.73 -15.04
C ALA A 130 -2.63 -11.06 -16.16
N LYS A 131 -3.10 -11.18 -17.43
CA LYS A 131 -2.50 -10.47 -18.57
C LYS A 131 -2.55 -8.95 -18.39
N LYS A 132 -3.69 -8.43 -17.96
CA LYS A 132 -3.86 -6.99 -17.66
C LYS A 132 -2.93 -6.53 -16.54
N LEU A 133 -2.83 -7.31 -15.47
CA LEU A 133 -1.93 -7.01 -14.34
C LEU A 133 -0.46 -6.94 -14.79
N ARG A 134 0.01 -7.91 -15.60
CA ARG A 134 1.38 -7.92 -16.17
C ARG A 134 1.69 -6.72 -17.05
N ALA A 135 0.70 -6.14 -17.68
CA ALA A 135 0.87 -4.91 -18.44
C ALA A 135 0.98 -3.69 -17.49
N LEU A 136 0.08 -3.61 -16.51
CA LEU A 136 0.00 -2.51 -15.56
C LEU A 136 1.23 -2.40 -14.64
N VAL A 137 1.83 -3.51 -14.25
CA VAL A 137 3.01 -3.51 -13.35
C VAL A 137 4.20 -2.76 -13.96
N LYS A 138 4.22 -2.58 -15.29
CA LYS A 138 5.26 -1.85 -16.02
C LYS A 138 4.99 -0.35 -16.13
N ASP A 139 3.82 0.12 -15.69
CA ASP A 139 3.47 1.54 -15.71
C ASP A 139 4.34 2.32 -14.71
N PRO A 140 5.08 3.35 -15.16
CA PRO A 140 5.89 4.19 -14.27
C PRO A 140 5.10 4.80 -13.11
N ALA A 141 3.80 5.06 -13.30
CA ALA A 141 2.94 5.59 -12.25
C ALA A 141 2.74 4.58 -11.10
N VAL A 142 2.78 3.26 -11.37
CA VAL A 142 2.75 2.22 -10.31
C VAL A 142 4.02 2.29 -9.47
N ALA A 143 5.19 2.44 -10.12
CA ALA A 143 6.45 2.58 -9.42
C ALA A 143 6.51 3.88 -8.58
N ALA A 144 5.93 4.96 -9.08
CA ALA A 144 5.82 6.22 -8.36
C ALA A 144 4.88 6.10 -7.14
N ASP A 145 3.78 5.31 -7.24
CA ASP A 145 2.88 5.05 -6.12
C ASP A 145 3.61 4.30 -4.98
N VAL A 146 4.35 3.25 -5.31
CA VAL A 146 5.17 2.52 -4.34
C VAL A 146 6.22 3.44 -3.70
N GLN A 147 6.87 4.29 -4.49
CA GLN A 147 7.88 5.21 -3.97
C GLN A 147 7.26 6.24 -3.00
N ARG A 148 6.07 6.78 -3.32
CA ARG A 148 5.37 7.70 -2.40
C ARG A 148 5.01 7.04 -1.06
N ASP A 149 4.59 5.78 -1.06
CA ASP A 149 4.34 5.04 0.18
C ASP A 149 5.63 4.89 1.02
N MET A 150 6.74 4.56 0.36
CA MET A 150 8.05 4.46 1.00
C MET A 150 8.50 5.81 1.58
N ASP A 151 8.44 6.87 0.78
CA ASP A 151 8.85 8.23 1.19
C ASP A 151 8.01 8.71 2.37
N ARG A 152 6.70 8.45 2.35
CA ARG A 152 5.79 8.74 3.46
C ARG A 152 6.17 7.96 4.72
N GLY A 153 6.47 6.67 4.58
CA GLY A 153 6.91 5.84 5.70
C GLY A 153 8.20 6.36 6.33
N VAL A 154 9.21 6.66 5.50
CA VAL A 154 10.49 7.24 5.98
C VAL A 154 10.26 8.56 6.69
N ALA A 155 9.46 9.46 6.14
CA ALA A 155 9.10 10.73 6.77
C ALA A 155 8.34 10.54 8.09
N GLY A 156 7.55 9.47 8.21
CA GLY A 156 6.83 9.06 9.43
C GLY A 156 7.66 8.24 10.43
N GLY A 157 8.95 8.02 10.18
CA GLY A 157 9.84 7.27 11.07
C GLY A 157 9.68 5.75 11.00
N VAL A 158 9.08 5.22 9.93
CA VAL A 158 8.98 3.76 9.71
C VAL A 158 10.38 3.21 9.44
N ASN A 159 10.81 2.28 10.28
CA ASN A 159 12.14 1.64 10.22
C ASN A 159 12.07 0.12 10.16
N GLY A 160 10.89 -0.45 10.08
CA GLY A 160 10.64 -1.90 9.98
C GLY A 160 9.19 -2.21 9.63
N THR A 161 8.92 -3.47 9.29
CA THR A 161 7.58 -3.94 8.94
C THR A 161 7.21 -5.23 9.68
N PRO A 162 5.92 -5.49 9.99
CA PRO A 162 4.80 -4.57 9.78
C PRO A 162 4.83 -3.41 10.80
N MET A 163 4.37 -2.22 10.38
CA MET A 163 4.17 -1.08 11.27
C MET A 163 2.79 -0.47 11.05
N LEU A 164 2.13 -0.09 12.13
CA LEU A 164 0.87 0.64 12.12
C LEU A 164 1.11 2.08 12.59
N ALA A 165 0.72 3.05 11.77
CA ALA A 165 0.64 4.45 12.16
C ALA A 165 -0.83 4.84 12.29
N VAL A 166 -1.22 5.44 13.44
CA VAL A 166 -2.61 5.83 13.70
C VAL A 166 -2.68 7.34 13.83
N THR A 167 -3.57 7.95 13.06
CA THR A 167 -3.82 9.40 13.10
C THR A 167 -5.32 9.67 13.27
N HIS A 168 -5.62 10.83 13.84
CA HIS A 168 -6.98 11.35 14.07
C HIS A 168 -7.25 12.52 13.13
#